data_9d46eb70d168c7696e7aaf311c1a681d
#
_entry.id   9d46eb70d168c7696e7aaf311c1a681d
#
_cell.length_a   1.000
_cell.length_b   1.000
_cell.length_c   1.000
_cell.angle_alpha   90.00
_cell.angle_beta   90.00
_cell.angle_gamma   90.00
#
_symmetry.space_group_name_H-M   'P 1'
#
loop_
_entity.id
_entity.type
_entity.pdbx_description
1 polymer ?
#
loop_
_entity_poly.entity_id
_entity_poly.type
_entity_poly.pdbx_seq_one_letter_code
_entity_poly.pdbx_strand_id
1 'polypeptide(L)'
;MKDYHTHHPNAAGGSICAVTRADWERVSAVPGMTPAFGVHPWHAHEVQDPADFAFELDDWLYRHPSAEVGETGLDASDKWQHTLESQRLLLHLHLGAAFRHDRLVHLHCVRCHAELLGILKERARCNTLPRVLLHAWNGSHEMAREFLALGAIFSVGLRELSHSRAEERYARIPEGKIFPESDDSPENWARTLALFRLMRGGLNLR
;
A
#
# COMPACT_ATOMS: atom_id res chain seq x y z
N MET A 1 -2.91 18.39 2.15
CA MET A 1 -2.11 17.15 2.06
C MET A 1 -3.06 16.09 1.56
N LYS A 2 -2.66 15.32 0.54
CA LYS A 2 -3.51 14.26 -0.01
C LYS A 2 -3.52 13.03 0.89
N ASP A 3 -4.54 12.19 0.75
CA ASP A 3 -4.67 10.89 1.37
C ASP A 3 -3.90 9.85 0.54
N TYR A 4 -2.91 9.18 1.14
CA TYR A 4 -2.03 8.30 0.39
C TYR A 4 -2.58 6.88 0.20
N HIS A 5 -3.59 6.49 0.99
CA HIS A 5 -4.27 5.22 0.84
C HIS A 5 -5.65 5.27 1.51
N THR A 6 -6.71 4.92 0.77
CA THR A 6 -8.07 4.78 1.29
C THR A 6 -8.89 3.81 0.42
N HIS A 7 -9.94 3.24 1.00
CA HIS A 7 -10.95 2.45 0.28
C HIS A 7 -12.22 3.25 -0.01
N HIS A 8 -12.30 4.49 0.49
CA HIS A 8 -13.49 5.33 0.40
C HIS A 8 -13.19 6.67 -0.27
N PRO A 9 -14.15 7.20 -1.05
CA PRO A 9 -14.03 8.56 -1.56
C PRO A 9 -13.89 9.58 -0.43
N ASN A 10 -12.97 10.55 -0.59
CA ASN A 10 -12.82 11.65 0.34
C ASN A 10 -12.46 12.96 -0.38
N ALA A 11 -12.70 14.10 0.30
CA ALA A 11 -12.44 15.43 -0.25
C ALA A 11 -10.95 15.82 -0.28
N ALA A 12 -10.07 15.04 0.35
CA ALA A 12 -8.63 15.31 0.36
C ALA A 12 -7.97 14.96 -0.98
N GLY A 13 -8.66 14.17 -1.82
CA GLY A 13 -8.05 13.54 -2.98
C GLY A 13 -6.95 12.57 -2.54
N GLY A 14 -6.33 11.89 -3.49
CA GLY A 14 -5.27 10.93 -3.21
C GLY A 14 -5.54 9.59 -3.90
N SER A 15 -5.10 8.49 -3.29
CA SER A 15 -5.19 7.17 -3.91
C SER A 15 -6.34 6.37 -3.30
N ILE A 16 -7.29 5.92 -4.14
CA ILE A 16 -8.39 5.05 -3.74
C ILE A 16 -8.16 3.64 -4.24
N CYS A 17 -8.01 2.68 -3.31
CA CYS A 17 -7.65 1.32 -3.59
C CYS A 17 -8.87 0.40 -3.70
N ALA A 18 -8.84 -0.47 -4.70
CA ALA A 18 -9.78 -1.58 -4.80
C ALA A 18 -9.45 -2.66 -3.75
N VAL A 19 -10.48 -3.35 -3.26
CA VAL A 19 -10.35 -4.54 -2.39
C VAL A 19 -10.46 -5.80 -3.23
N THR A 20 -11.36 -5.79 -4.21
CA THR A 20 -11.60 -6.89 -5.14
C THR A 20 -11.60 -6.41 -6.58
N ARG A 21 -11.55 -7.34 -7.53
CA ARG A 21 -11.73 -7.03 -8.96
C ARG A 21 -13.05 -6.31 -9.25
N ALA A 22 -14.12 -6.63 -8.54
CA ALA A 22 -15.42 -6.00 -8.72
C ALA A 22 -15.44 -4.51 -8.36
N ASP A 23 -14.45 -4.02 -7.60
CA ASP A 23 -14.33 -2.62 -7.22
C ASP A 23 -13.70 -1.73 -8.31
N TRP A 24 -13.07 -2.30 -9.33
CA TRP A 24 -12.24 -1.52 -10.27
C TRP A 24 -13.02 -0.44 -11.00
N GLU A 25 -14.24 -0.74 -11.48
CA GLU A 25 -15.10 0.27 -12.09
C GLU A 25 -15.46 1.37 -11.09
N ARG A 26 -15.84 0.98 -9.86
CA ARG A 26 -16.21 1.94 -8.80
C ARG A 26 -15.06 2.89 -8.48
N VAL A 27 -13.85 2.39 -8.24
CA VAL A 27 -12.71 3.26 -7.88
C VAL A 27 -12.25 4.11 -9.06
N SER A 28 -12.35 3.63 -10.29
CA SER A 28 -11.99 4.38 -11.50
C SER A 28 -12.91 5.58 -11.76
N ALA A 29 -14.14 5.52 -11.27
CA ALA A 29 -15.17 6.54 -11.48
C ALA A 29 -15.15 7.66 -10.41
N VAL A 30 -14.26 7.60 -9.39
CA VAL A 30 -14.23 8.60 -8.31
C VAL A 30 -13.49 9.86 -8.76
N PRO A 31 -14.19 11.00 -8.89
CA PRO A 31 -13.57 12.24 -9.36
C PRO A 31 -12.51 12.76 -8.38
N GLY A 32 -11.37 13.22 -8.92
CA GLY A 32 -10.31 13.85 -8.13
C GLY A 32 -9.44 12.88 -7.31
N MET A 33 -9.67 11.57 -7.44
CA MET A 33 -8.84 10.55 -6.83
C MET A 33 -8.09 9.72 -7.89
N THR A 34 -6.96 9.16 -7.50
CA THR A 34 -6.18 8.24 -8.33
C THR A 34 -6.62 6.81 -8.01
N PRO A 35 -7.20 6.06 -8.95
CA PRO A 35 -7.58 4.68 -8.71
C PRO A 35 -6.34 3.79 -8.57
N ALA A 36 -6.42 2.80 -7.69
CA ALA A 36 -5.45 1.72 -7.61
C ALA A 36 -6.17 0.38 -7.82
N PHE A 37 -5.76 -0.36 -8.85
CA PHE A 37 -6.36 -1.63 -9.24
C PHE A 37 -5.58 -2.80 -8.68
N GLY A 38 -6.27 -3.64 -7.93
CA GLY A 38 -5.67 -4.82 -7.32
C GLY A 38 -6.71 -5.75 -6.70
N VAL A 39 -6.21 -6.78 -6.04
CA VAL A 39 -6.98 -7.70 -5.22
C VAL A 39 -6.28 -7.83 -3.88
N HIS A 40 -6.97 -7.40 -2.83
CA HIS A 40 -6.49 -7.46 -1.45
C HIS A 40 -6.13 -8.91 -1.06
N PRO A 41 -5.08 -9.16 -0.27
CA PRO A 41 -4.66 -10.52 0.08
C PRO A 41 -5.78 -11.39 0.67
N TRP A 42 -6.78 -10.82 1.32
CA TRP A 42 -7.92 -11.57 1.84
C TRP A 42 -8.76 -12.26 0.77
N HIS A 43 -8.77 -11.72 -0.45
CA HIS A 43 -9.51 -12.22 -1.60
C HIS A 43 -8.63 -12.92 -2.64
N ALA A 44 -7.34 -13.07 -2.37
CA ALA A 44 -6.40 -13.65 -3.33
C ALA A 44 -6.77 -15.09 -3.75
N HIS A 45 -7.31 -15.87 -2.82
CA HIS A 45 -7.75 -17.26 -3.07
C HIS A 45 -9.02 -17.38 -3.92
N GLU A 46 -9.74 -16.29 -4.12
CA GLU A 46 -10.96 -16.23 -4.95
C GLU A 46 -10.64 -16.08 -6.44
N VAL A 47 -9.40 -15.69 -6.80
CA VAL A 47 -8.96 -15.56 -8.19
C VAL A 47 -8.70 -16.94 -8.77
N GLN A 48 -9.63 -17.42 -9.62
CA GLN A 48 -9.62 -18.77 -10.17
C GLN A 48 -8.62 -18.92 -11.33
N ASP A 49 -8.47 -17.88 -12.16
CA ASP A 49 -7.53 -17.86 -13.28
C ASP A 49 -6.53 -16.70 -13.12
N PRO A 50 -5.32 -16.99 -12.59
CA PRO A 50 -4.28 -15.98 -12.44
C PRO A 50 -3.77 -15.39 -13.77
N ALA A 51 -3.85 -16.14 -14.88
CA ALA A 51 -3.40 -15.65 -16.19
C ALA A 51 -4.41 -14.65 -16.77
N ASP A 52 -5.71 -14.95 -16.70
CA ASP A 52 -6.78 -14.01 -17.07
C ASP A 52 -6.73 -12.75 -16.21
N PHE A 53 -6.54 -12.91 -14.89
CA PHE A 53 -6.36 -11.78 -13.98
C PHE A 53 -5.19 -10.88 -14.39
N ALA A 54 -4.02 -11.47 -14.72
CA ALA A 54 -2.85 -10.69 -15.12
C ALA A 54 -3.10 -9.91 -16.43
N PHE A 55 -3.75 -10.54 -17.41
CA PHE A 55 -4.12 -9.90 -18.67
C PHE A 55 -5.09 -8.74 -18.45
N GLU A 56 -6.12 -8.95 -17.63
CA GLU A 56 -7.10 -7.91 -17.33
C GLU A 56 -6.49 -6.74 -16.56
N LEU A 57 -5.62 -7.00 -15.57
CA LEU A 57 -4.92 -5.94 -14.86
C LEU A 57 -4.05 -5.09 -15.80
N ASP A 58 -3.32 -5.72 -16.73
CA ASP A 58 -2.54 -5.01 -17.74
C ASP A 58 -3.44 -4.14 -18.65
N ASP A 59 -4.60 -4.63 -19.09
CA ASP A 59 -5.56 -3.89 -19.90
C ASP A 59 -6.15 -2.68 -19.14
N TRP A 60 -6.50 -2.86 -17.86
CA TRP A 60 -6.99 -1.75 -17.02
C TRP A 60 -5.92 -0.69 -16.80
N LEU A 61 -4.68 -1.06 -16.53
CA LEU A 61 -3.57 -0.12 -16.37
C LEU A 61 -3.25 0.62 -17.67
N TYR A 62 -3.38 -0.04 -18.82
CA TYR A 62 -3.22 0.59 -20.13
C TYR A 62 -4.31 1.64 -20.38
N ARG A 63 -5.57 1.32 -20.10
CA ARG A 63 -6.72 2.23 -20.29
C ARG A 63 -6.74 3.38 -19.27
N HIS A 64 -6.08 3.24 -18.12
CA HIS A 64 -6.02 4.23 -17.05
C HIS A 64 -4.58 4.64 -16.75
N PRO A 65 -3.96 5.52 -17.57
CA PRO A 65 -2.53 5.81 -17.47
C PRO A 65 -2.08 6.45 -16.15
N SER A 66 -2.98 7.04 -15.37
CA SER A 66 -2.69 7.59 -14.05
C SER A 66 -2.92 6.60 -12.90
N ALA A 67 -3.48 5.43 -13.18
CA ALA A 67 -3.80 4.45 -12.14
C ALA A 67 -2.55 3.89 -11.48
N GLU A 68 -2.70 3.54 -10.22
CA GLU A 68 -1.73 2.82 -9.40
C GLU A 68 -2.15 1.33 -9.30
N VAL A 69 -1.36 0.51 -8.63
CA VAL A 69 -1.65 -0.92 -8.43
C VAL A 69 -1.93 -1.16 -6.95
N GLY A 70 -2.98 -1.87 -6.66
CA GLY A 70 -3.33 -2.23 -5.28
C GLY A 70 -4.84 -2.15 -4.99
N GLU A 71 -5.22 -2.57 -3.80
CA GLU A 71 -4.33 -3.05 -2.76
C GLU A 71 -3.92 -4.49 -3.05
N THR A 72 -2.68 -4.86 -2.69
CA THR A 72 -2.16 -6.22 -2.79
C THR A 72 -1.15 -6.45 -1.67
N GLY A 73 -0.69 -7.67 -1.47
CA GLY A 73 0.33 -7.91 -0.44
C GLY A 73 0.20 -9.26 0.24
N LEU A 74 0.61 -9.31 1.52
CA LEU A 74 0.61 -10.52 2.32
C LEU A 74 -0.04 -10.28 3.70
N ASP A 75 -0.89 -11.21 4.11
CA ASP A 75 -1.47 -11.28 5.45
C ASP A 75 -1.28 -12.68 6.05
N ALA A 76 -0.35 -12.80 7.00
CA ALA A 76 -0.08 -14.02 7.74
C ALA A 76 -0.80 -14.06 9.11
N SER A 77 -1.88 -13.29 9.28
CA SER A 77 -2.73 -13.42 10.46
C SER A 77 -3.41 -14.79 10.53
N ASP A 78 -3.86 -15.17 11.72
CA ASP A 78 -4.47 -16.49 11.94
C ASP A 78 -5.68 -16.75 11.03
N LYS A 79 -6.36 -15.70 10.61
CA LYS A 79 -7.50 -15.76 9.71
C LYS A 79 -7.09 -16.06 8.27
N TRP A 80 -5.96 -15.54 7.78
CA TRP A 80 -5.62 -15.52 6.35
C TRP A 80 -4.35 -16.29 5.97
N GLN A 81 -3.56 -16.74 6.95
CA GLN A 81 -2.32 -17.49 6.70
C GLN A 81 -2.49 -18.74 5.82
N HIS A 82 -3.69 -19.34 5.82
CA HIS A 82 -3.99 -20.52 5.01
C HIS A 82 -4.09 -20.22 3.50
N THR A 83 -4.18 -18.95 3.10
CA THR A 83 -4.23 -18.51 1.69
C THR A 83 -2.91 -17.91 1.20
N LEU A 84 -1.82 -17.99 1.96
CA LEU A 84 -0.53 -17.35 1.62
C LEU A 84 0.03 -17.73 0.25
N GLU A 85 -0.23 -18.95 -0.23
CA GLU A 85 0.21 -19.36 -1.57
C GLU A 85 -0.46 -18.51 -2.66
N SER A 86 -1.78 -18.36 -2.60
CA SER A 86 -2.54 -17.49 -3.52
C SER A 86 -2.12 -16.03 -3.38
N GLN A 87 -1.90 -15.55 -2.14
CA GLN A 87 -1.45 -14.19 -1.89
C GLN A 87 -0.08 -13.91 -2.55
N ARG A 88 0.89 -14.84 -2.42
CA ARG A 88 2.21 -14.73 -3.07
C ARG A 88 2.10 -14.68 -4.59
N LEU A 89 1.31 -15.58 -5.15
CA LEU A 89 1.09 -15.62 -6.60
C LEU A 89 0.54 -14.29 -7.11
N LEU A 90 -0.54 -13.77 -6.50
CA LEU A 90 -1.11 -12.50 -6.92
C LEU A 90 -0.18 -11.31 -6.66
N LEU A 91 0.55 -11.28 -5.54
CA LEU A 91 1.55 -10.26 -5.29
C LEU A 91 2.60 -10.20 -6.42
N HIS A 92 3.10 -11.35 -6.87
CA HIS A 92 4.05 -11.39 -7.99
C HIS A 92 3.45 -10.87 -9.30
N LEU A 93 2.18 -11.14 -9.59
CA LEU A 93 1.47 -10.63 -10.78
C LEU A 93 1.30 -9.11 -10.71
N HIS A 94 0.84 -8.58 -9.56
CA HIS A 94 0.71 -7.14 -9.34
C HIS A 94 2.04 -6.39 -9.46
N LEU A 95 3.11 -6.89 -8.81
CA LEU A 95 4.44 -6.30 -8.92
C LEU A 95 4.97 -6.33 -10.37
N GLY A 96 4.67 -7.39 -11.11
CA GLY A 96 5.03 -7.50 -12.53
C GLY A 96 4.30 -6.48 -13.39
N ALA A 97 2.99 -6.35 -13.24
CA ALA A 97 2.18 -5.37 -13.96
C ALA A 97 2.61 -3.93 -13.61
N ALA A 98 2.77 -3.63 -12.32
CA ALA A 98 3.23 -2.33 -11.87
C ALA A 98 4.60 -1.93 -12.45
N PHE A 99 5.53 -2.87 -12.54
CA PHE A 99 6.84 -2.64 -13.17
C PHE A 99 6.70 -2.34 -14.67
N ARG A 100 5.92 -3.14 -15.42
CA ARG A 100 5.72 -2.93 -16.87
C ARG A 100 5.10 -1.57 -17.20
N HIS A 101 4.18 -1.10 -16.35
CA HIS A 101 3.43 0.15 -16.56
C HIS A 101 4.01 1.35 -15.79
N ASP A 102 5.13 1.20 -15.06
CA ASP A 102 5.72 2.21 -14.16
C ASP A 102 4.71 2.78 -13.15
N ARG A 103 4.07 1.90 -12.37
CA ARG A 103 3.05 2.28 -11.38
C ARG A 103 3.54 2.11 -9.95
N LEU A 104 2.99 2.95 -9.05
CA LEU A 104 3.13 2.75 -7.61
C LEU A 104 2.29 1.55 -7.18
N VAL A 105 2.82 0.72 -6.28
CA VAL A 105 2.09 -0.40 -5.67
C VAL A 105 1.77 -0.11 -4.22
N HIS A 106 0.50 -0.25 -3.84
CA HIS A 106 0.02 -0.19 -2.47
C HIS A 106 0.08 -1.58 -1.84
N LEU A 107 0.96 -1.75 -0.86
CA LEU A 107 1.26 -3.03 -0.24
C LEU A 107 0.67 -3.15 1.16
N HIS A 108 -0.19 -4.15 1.32
CA HIS A 108 -0.63 -4.68 2.61
C HIS A 108 0.43 -5.61 3.20
N CYS A 109 0.71 -5.49 4.50
CA CYS A 109 1.66 -6.39 5.14
C CYS A 109 1.32 -6.63 6.62
N VAL A 110 0.81 -7.82 6.93
CA VAL A 110 0.49 -8.23 8.30
C VAL A 110 1.25 -9.50 8.68
N ARG A 111 2.11 -9.40 9.74
CA ARG A 111 2.93 -10.51 10.29
C ARG A 111 3.90 -11.18 9.31
N CYS A 112 4.20 -10.56 8.16
CA CYS A 112 5.06 -11.14 7.11
C CYS A 112 6.07 -10.14 6.49
N HIS A 113 6.44 -9.10 7.24
CA HIS A 113 7.38 -8.07 6.75
C HIS A 113 8.71 -8.64 6.23
N ALA A 114 9.28 -9.66 6.88
CA ALA A 114 10.54 -10.25 6.46
C ALA A 114 10.40 -10.99 5.12
N GLU A 115 9.28 -11.69 4.91
CA GLU A 115 8.98 -12.37 3.66
C GLU A 115 8.77 -11.37 2.53
N LEU A 116 7.91 -10.36 2.75
CA LEU A 116 7.68 -9.29 1.77
C LEU A 116 8.99 -8.59 1.39
N LEU A 117 9.83 -8.26 2.37
CA LEU A 117 11.15 -7.66 2.13
C LEU A 117 12.03 -8.57 1.25
N GLY A 118 12.01 -9.89 1.49
CA GLY A 118 12.73 -10.87 0.68
C GLY A 118 12.28 -10.84 -0.79
N ILE A 119 10.98 -10.82 -1.04
CA ILE A 119 10.39 -10.72 -2.40
C ILE A 119 10.83 -9.42 -3.08
N LEU A 120 10.75 -8.28 -2.39
CA LEU A 120 11.14 -6.99 -2.98
C LEU A 120 12.66 -6.91 -3.23
N LYS A 121 13.49 -7.46 -2.36
CA LYS A 121 14.95 -7.57 -2.59
C LYS A 121 15.28 -8.43 -3.82
N GLU A 122 14.54 -9.51 -4.05
CA GLU A 122 14.72 -10.34 -5.24
C GLU A 122 14.36 -9.55 -6.51
N ARG A 123 13.21 -8.84 -6.49
CA ARG A 123 12.82 -7.95 -7.59
C ARG A 123 13.88 -6.87 -7.87
N ALA A 124 14.46 -6.28 -6.81
CA ALA A 124 15.51 -5.27 -6.95
C ALA A 124 16.77 -5.85 -7.61
N ARG A 125 17.19 -7.07 -7.21
CA ARG A 125 18.34 -7.76 -7.83
C ARG A 125 18.12 -8.03 -9.33
N CYS A 126 16.88 -8.30 -9.71
CA CYS A 126 16.50 -8.52 -11.12
C CYS A 126 16.21 -7.22 -11.89
N ASN A 127 16.36 -6.03 -11.27
CA ASN A 127 15.96 -4.74 -11.84
C ASN A 127 14.48 -4.70 -12.29
N THR A 128 13.59 -5.38 -11.58
CA THR A 128 12.14 -5.44 -11.84
C THR A 128 11.29 -4.96 -10.68
N LEU A 129 11.89 -4.21 -9.74
CA LEU A 129 11.18 -3.64 -8.59
C LEU A 129 10.43 -2.37 -9.02
N PRO A 130 9.08 -2.33 -8.91
CA PRO A 130 8.33 -1.09 -9.08
C PRO A 130 8.48 -0.18 -7.86
N ARG A 131 7.95 1.04 -7.94
CA ARG A 131 7.79 1.91 -6.76
C ARG A 131 6.75 1.28 -5.82
N VAL A 132 7.02 1.27 -4.51
CA VAL A 132 6.13 0.64 -3.53
C VAL A 132 5.81 1.56 -2.36
N LEU A 133 4.57 1.50 -1.90
CA LEU A 133 4.08 2.12 -0.68
C LEU A 133 3.59 1.00 0.24
N LEU A 134 4.16 0.92 1.45
CA LEU A 134 3.63 0.05 2.50
C LEU A 134 2.60 0.86 3.30
N HIS A 135 1.31 0.51 3.15
CA HIS A 135 0.25 1.17 3.89
C HIS A 135 0.16 0.64 5.33
N ALA A 136 -0.54 1.39 6.21
CA ALA A 136 -0.73 1.07 7.63
C ALA A 136 0.59 0.60 8.31
N TRP A 137 1.70 1.28 8.00
CA TRP A 137 3.02 0.84 8.42
C TRP A 137 3.13 0.71 9.95
N ASN A 138 3.39 -0.50 10.41
CA ASN A 138 3.52 -0.82 11.83
C ASN A 138 4.81 -1.59 12.20
N GLY A 139 5.72 -1.74 11.25
CA GLY A 139 7.01 -2.40 11.45
C GLY A 139 7.98 -1.62 12.34
N SER A 140 9.11 -2.24 12.67
CA SER A 140 10.17 -1.60 13.46
C SER A 140 10.95 -0.58 12.61
N HIS A 141 11.72 0.26 13.30
CA HIS A 141 12.63 1.21 12.64
C HIS A 141 13.70 0.49 11.80
N GLU A 142 14.25 -0.60 12.28
CA GLU A 142 15.24 -1.41 11.55
C GLU A 142 14.63 -1.95 10.26
N MET A 143 13.41 -2.48 10.34
CA MET A 143 12.70 -2.96 9.16
C MET A 143 12.39 -1.82 8.18
N ALA A 144 12.00 -0.64 8.67
CA ALA A 144 11.79 0.53 7.82
C ALA A 144 13.04 0.92 7.04
N ARG A 145 14.23 0.85 7.65
CA ARG A 145 15.52 1.14 6.97
C ARG A 145 15.77 0.20 5.78
N GLU A 146 15.47 -1.09 5.95
CA GLU A 146 15.62 -2.08 4.88
C GLU A 146 14.69 -1.78 3.68
N PHE A 147 13.44 -1.42 3.94
CA PHE A 147 12.50 -1.02 2.89
C PHE A 147 12.89 0.33 2.25
N LEU A 148 13.35 1.29 3.05
CA LEU A 148 13.85 2.59 2.53
C LEU A 148 15.04 2.41 1.58
N ALA A 149 15.93 1.46 1.86
CA ALA A 149 17.06 1.13 0.98
C ALA A 149 16.61 0.61 -0.41
N LEU A 150 15.38 0.08 -0.51
CA LEU A 150 14.72 -0.31 -1.77
C LEU A 150 13.92 0.83 -2.41
N GLY A 151 13.93 2.04 -1.83
CA GLY A 151 13.18 3.19 -2.32
C GLY A 151 11.73 3.25 -1.87
N ALA A 152 11.29 2.35 -1.00
CA ALA A 152 9.91 2.32 -0.51
C ALA A 152 9.52 3.62 0.20
N ILE A 153 8.21 3.89 0.20
CA ILE A 153 7.54 4.90 1.03
C ILE A 153 6.50 4.23 1.92
N PHE A 154 6.03 4.96 2.93
CA PHE A 154 5.09 4.43 3.92
C PHE A 154 3.88 5.34 4.06
N SER A 155 2.75 4.79 4.46
CA SER A 155 1.64 5.57 4.99
C SER A 155 1.18 5.05 6.34
N VAL A 156 0.58 5.94 7.14
CA VAL A 156 0.15 5.68 8.52
C VAL A 156 -1.20 6.35 8.77
N GLY A 157 -2.10 5.58 9.34
CA GLY A 157 -3.43 6.03 9.71
C GLY A 157 -3.55 6.44 11.18
N LEU A 158 -4.79 6.70 11.60
CA LEU A 158 -5.09 7.10 12.98
C LEU A 158 -4.64 6.03 13.98
N ARG A 159 -4.83 4.74 13.65
CA ARG A 159 -4.47 3.62 14.53
C ARG A 159 -2.97 3.61 14.82
N GLU A 160 -2.16 3.74 13.80
CA GLU A 160 -0.70 3.73 13.87
C GLU A 160 -0.18 4.94 14.64
N LEU A 161 -0.72 6.14 14.35
CA LEU A 161 -0.34 7.41 14.98
C LEU A 161 -0.79 7.51 16.44
N SER A 162 -1.88 6.84 16.82
CA SER A 162 -2.37 6.81 18.20
C SER A 162 -1.63 5.80 19.09
N HIS A 163 -0.74 4.99 18.53
CA HIS A 163 0.03 4.01 19.28
C HIS A 163 1.07 4.70 20.18
N SER A 164 1.24 4.24 21.41
CA SER A 164 2.19 4.84 22.39
C SER A 164 3.64 4.92 21.91
N ARG A 165 4.03 4.09 20.95
CA ARG A 165 5.38 4.07 20.34
C ARG A 165 5.41 4.70 18.94
N ALA A 166 4.43 5.51 18.55
CA ALA A 166 4.37 6.10 17.21
C ALA A 166 5.59 7.00 16.95
N GLU A 167 5.96 7.87 17.88
CA GLU A 167 7.14 8.73 17.74
C GLU A 167 8.43 7.91 17.55
N GLU A 168 8.65 6.88 18.35
CA GLU A 168 9.82 5.99 18.22
C GLU A 168 9.90 5.32 16.86
N ARG A 169 8.76 4.86 16.34
CA ARG A 169 8.68 4.14 15.05
C ARG A 169 8.90 5.05 13.84
N TYR A 170 8.31 6.25 13.88
CA TYR A 170 8.16 7.07 12.68
C TYR A 170 9.07 8.31 12.63
N ALA A 171 9.57 8.77 13.77
CA ALA A 171 10.38 9.97 13.87
C ALA A 171 11.63 9.95 12.95
N ARG A 172 12.23 8.79 12.79
CA ARG A 172 13.47 8.62 12.01
C ARG A 172 13.23 8.28 10.53
N ILE A 173 11.97 8.13 10.11
CA ILE A 173 11.67 7.96 8.68
C ILE A 173 11.81 9.33 8.02
N PRO A 174 12.61 9.47 6.94
CA PRO A 174 12.86 10.77 6.32
C PRO A 174 11.58 11.48 5.89
N GLU A 175 11.60 12.80 5.86
CA GLU A 175 10.54 13.60 5.25
C GLU A 175 10.36 13.20 3.77
N GLY A 176 9.11 13.14 3.29
CA GLY A 176 8.82 12.67 1.94
C GLY A 176 8.88 11.15 1.76
N LYS A 177 9.11 10.37 2.86
CA LYS A 177 9.08 8.92 2.84
C LYS A 177 7.97 8.31 3.70
N ILE A 178 7.25 9.14 4.47
CA ILE A 178 6.08 8.74 5.26
C ILE A 178 4.96 9.76 5.08
N PHE A 179 3.73 9.29 4.97
CA PHE A 179 2.56 10.08 4.61
C PHE A 179 1.33 9.67 5.43
N PRO A 180 0.33 10.54 5.59
CA PRO A 180 -0.91 10.16 6.25
C PRO A 180 -1.83 9.41 5.30
N GLU A 181 -2.66 8.54 5.87
CA GLU A 181 -3.73 7.82 5.19
C GLU A 181 -5.00 7.74 6.04
N SER A 182 -6.16 7.50 5.41
CA SER A 182 -7.41 7.25 6.13
C SER A 182 -7.83 5.79 6.14
N ASP A 183 -7.31 4.98 5.22
CA ASP A 183 -7.63 3.55 5.07
C ASP A 183 -9.16 3.33 4.99
N ASP A 184 -9.74 2.58 5.92
CA ASP A 184 -11.19 2.32 6.05
C ASP A 184 -11.96 3.38 6.86
N SER A 185 -11.30 4.46 7.29
CA SER A 185 -11.87 5.43 8.23
C SER A 185 -11.74 6.89 7.73
N PRO A 186 -12.36 7.24 6.60
CA PRO A 186 -12.25 8.58 6.02
C PRO A 186 -12.80 9.69 6.94
N GLU A 187 -13.74 9.38 7.83
CA GLU A 187 -14.25 10.29 8.86
C GLU A 187 -13.19 10.73 9.88
N ASN A 188 -12.13 9.93 10.03
CA ASN A 188 -11.02 10.23 10.94
C ASN A 188 -9.90 11.07 10.29
N TRP A 189 -10.02 11.45 9.01
CA TRP A 189 -8.96 12.13 8.25
C TRP A 189 -8.41 13.38 8.95
N ALA A 190 -9.29 14.25 9.47
CA ALA A 190 -8.85 15.47 10.16
C ALA A 190 -7.99 15.17 11.39
N ARG A 191 -8.37 14.15 12.16
CA ARG A 191 -7.63 13.71 13.35
C ARG A 191 -6.30 13.06 12.97
N THR A 192 -6.29 12.24 11.93
CA THR A 192 -5.06 11.65 11.37
C THR A 192 -4.07 12.72 10.98
N LEU A 193 -4.51 13.73 10.22
CA LEU A 193 -3.66 14.86 9.82
C LEU A 193 -3.11 15.65 11.02
N ALA A 194 -3.92 15.90 12.04
CA ALA A 194 -3.48 16.61 13.23
C ALA A 194 -2.36 15.85 13.95
N LEU A 195 -2.54 14.55 14.19
CA LEU A 195 -1.52 13.70 14.83
C LEU A 195 -0.26 13.56 13.95
N PHE A 196 -0.43 13.40 12.63
CA PHE A 196 0.70 13.32 11.71
C PHE A 196 1.54 14.60 11.75
N ARG A 197 0.91 15.77 11.73
CA ARG A 197 1.61 17.06 11.84
C ARG A 197 2.31 17.24 13.17
N LEU A 198 1.68 16.86 14.29
CA LEU A 198 2.30 16.89 15.62
C LEU A 198 3.53 16.00 15.67
N MET A 199 3.45 14.77 15.19
CA MET A 199 4.58 13.85 15.12
C MET A 199 5.73 14.43 14.30
N ARG A 200 5.45 15.06 13.16
CA ARG A 200 6.47 15.64 12.27
C ARG A 200 7.00 16.97 12.80
N GLY A 201 6.15 17.82 13.39
CA GLY A 201 6.53 19.12 13.95
C GLY A 201 7.35 19.02 15.23
N GLY A 202 7.13 18.00 16.06
CA GLY A 202 7.93 17.74 17.26
C GLY A 202 9.40 17.39 16.97
N LEU A 203 9.73 17.00 15.73
CA LEU A 203 11.10 16.72 15.28
C LEU A 203 11.92 17.98 14.96
N ASN A 204 11.25 19.09 14.66
CA ASN A 204 11.92 20.37 14.32
C ASN A 204 12.20 21.23 15.56
N LEU A 205 11.86 20.76 16.78
CA LEU A 205 12.02 21.46 18.04
C LEU A 205 13.08 20.84 18.97
N ARG A 206 13.87 19.86 18.48
CA ARG A 206 14.98 19.24 19.23
C ARG A 206 16.31 19.37 18.52
#